data_0205fdacb3cf2c00973d77f326313b2c
#
_entry.id   0205fdacb3cf2c00973d77f326313b2c
#
_cell.length_a   1.000
_cell.length_b   1.000
_cell.length_c   1.000
_cell.angle_alpha   90.00
_cell.angle_beta   90.00
_cell.angle_gamma   90.00
#
_symmetry.space_group_name_H-M   'P 1'
#
loop_
_entity.id
_entity.type
_entity.pdbx_description
1 polymer ?
#
loop_
_entity_poly.entity_id
_entity_poly.type
_entity_poly.pdbx_seq_one_letter_code
_entity_poly.pdbx_strand_id
1 'polypeptide(L)'
;MAIDRGNKQGIVERDQSCLAVIDVQQFFIDRLPLHERGPLVARIGWLMRVARALGIPILATAEDVDRNGPLMPELSSLLPTGTTIFNKMIYGLDRQKDIKDEVERIGRGTVVLVGLETDVCIAHSALGLEAAGYRSVVIDDACSSPMPHHEHGLRRLRDAGVTVTSVKGIFYEWSRDLATSRRVKSELNVPVPAGLTL
;
A
#
# COMPACT_ATOMS: atom_id res chain seq x y z
N MET A 1 -12.70 13.10 17.72
CA MET A 1 -11.36 13.69 17.60
C MET A 1 -11.15 13.99 16.13
N ALA A 2 -10.85 15.23 15.73
CA ALA A 2 -10.63 15.53 14.31
C ALA A 2 -9.34 14.82 13.86
N ILE A 3 -9.42 14.06 12.76
CA ILE A 3 -8.25 13.45 12.14
C ILE A 3 -7.40 14.60 11.63
N ASP A 4 -6.14 14.69 12.08
CA ASP A 4 -5.16 15.63 11.52
C ASP A 4 -4.86 15.16 10.09
N ARG A 5 -5.39 15.89 9.12
CA ARG A 5 -5.35 15.53 7.69
C ARG A 5 -4.03 15.89 7.02
N GLY A 6 -3.02 16.26 7.80
CA GLY A 6 -1.65 16.50 7.36
C GLY A 6 -1.49 17.49 6.18
N ASN A 7 -0.31 18.07 6.04
CA ASN A 7 0.04 18.87 4.85
C ASN A 7 0.19 17.95 3.63
N LYS A 8 -0.73 18.04 2.67
CA LYS A 8 -0.71 17.21 1.43
C LYS A 8 0.57 17.34 0.59
N GLN A 9 1.36 18.39 0.82
CA GLN A 9 2.60 18.65 0.09
C GLN A 9 3.87 18.34 0.87
N GLY A 10 3.76 17.99 2.16
CA GLY A 10 4.90 17.68 3.01
C GLY A 10 5.37 16.23 2.88
N ILE A 11 6.47 15.92 3.55
CA ILE A 11 6.97 14.55 3.74
C ILE A 11 5.87 13.69 4.40
N VAL A 12 5.83 12.40 4.07
CA VAL A 12 4.85 11.45 4.64
C VAL A 12 5.27 11.06 6.05
N GLU A 13 4.49 11.51 7.03
CA GLU A 13 4.75 11.23 8.44
C GLU A 13 4.31 9.81 8.80
N ARG A 14 5.23 9.00 9.38
CA ARG A 14 4.93 7.62 9.80
C ARG A 14 3.77 7.56 10.82
N ASP A 15 3.75 8.51 11.77
CA ASP A 15 2.77 8.54 12.84
C ASP A 15 1.37 8.96 12.35
N GLN A 16 1.27 9.48 11.13
CA GLN A 16 0.03 9.78 10.44
C GLN A 16 -0.31 8.77 9.34
N SER A 17 0.50 7.74 9.16
CA SER A 17 0.37 6.77 8.06
C SER A 17 -0.30 5.47 8.49
N CYS A 18 -1.07 4.87 7.57
CA CYS A 18 -1.32 3.44 7.54
C CYS A 18 -0.95 2.89 6.15
N LEU A 19 -0.57 1.62 6.09
CA LEU A 19 -0.26 0.92 4.85
C LEU A 19 -1.47 0.09 4.42
N ALA A 20 -2.02 0.34 3.23
CA ALA A 20 -3.08 -0.46 2.64
C ALA A 20 -2.50 -1.41 1.58
N VAL A 21 -2.62 -2.72 1.82
CA VAL A 21 -2.24 -3.79 0.90
C VAL A 21 -3.49 -4.24 0.17
N ILE A 22 -3.59 -3.91 -1.11
CA ILE A 22 -4.82 -4.03 -1.89
C ILE A 22 -4.70 -5.16 -2.90
N ASP A 23 -5.54 -6.19 -2.75
CA ASP A 23 -5.88 -7.22 -3.73
C ASP A 23 -4.67 -7.94 -4.37
N VAL A 24 -3.62 -8.20 -3.59
CA VAL A 24 -2.45 -8.93 -4.08
C VAL A 24 -2.76 -10.43 -4.05
N GLN A 25 -3.53 -10.87 -5.04
CA GLN A 25 -4.04 -12.22 -5.21
C GLN A 25 -3.37 -12.88 -6.42
N GLN A 26 -3.21 -14.21 -6.38
CA GLN A 26 -2.58 -14.95 -7.49
C GLN A 26 -3.27 -14.68 -8.81
N PHE A 27 -4.59 -14.55 -8.81
CA PHE A 27 -5.41 -14.23 -9.99
C PHE A 27 -4.98 -12.96 -10.72
N PHE A 28 -4.63 -11.89 -9.99
CA PHE A 28 -4.15 -10.64 -10.60
C PHE A 28 -2.66 -10.71 -10.94
N ILE A 29 -1.86 -11.35 -10.08
CA ILE A 29 -0.42 -11.55 -10.31
C ILE A 29 -0.18 -12.31 -11.62
N ASP A 30 -1.01 -13.31 -11.93
CA ASP A 30 -0.84 -14.12 -13.15
C ASP A 30 -1.09 -13.36 -14.46
N ARG A 31 -1.68 -12.18 -14.39
CA ARG A 31 -1.87 -11.28 -15.54
C ARG A 31 -0.65 -10.43 -15.84
N LEU A 32 0.30 -10.34 -14.90
CA LEU A 32 1.52 -9.58 -15.08
C LEU A 32 2.59 -10.41 -15.81
N PRO A 33 3.54 -9.76 -16.49
CA PRO A 33 4.73 -10.43 -17.04
C PRO A 33 5.46 -11.22 -15.95
N LEU A 34 5.95 -12.42 -16.29
CA LEU A 34 6.55 -13.33 -15.31
C LEU A 34 7.70 -12.68 -14.51
N HIS A 35 8.51 -11.86 -15.18
CA HIS A 35 9.66 -11.20 -14.55
C HIS A 35 9.28 -10.07 -13.57
N GLU A 36 8.04 -9.59 -13.58
CA GLU A 36 7.55 -8.55 -12.65
C GLU A 36 6.93 -9.12 -11.38
N ARG A 37 6.36 -10.33 -11.43
CA ARG A 37 5.56 -10.93 -10.36
C ARG A 37 6.31 -11.05 -9.04
N GLY A 38 7.44 -11.73 -9.05
CA GLY A 38 8.26 -11.94 -7.87
C GLY A 38 8.80 -10.64 -7.26
N PRO A 39 9.42 -9.75 -8.06
CA PRO A 39 9.87 -8.46 -7.58
C PRO A 39 8.78 -7.59 -6.94
N LEU A 40 7.57 -7.56 -7.52
CA LEU A 40 6.43 -6.82 -6.96
C LEU A 40 6.06 -7.35 -5.56
N VAL A 41 5.81 -8.65 -5.45
CA VAL A 41 5.44 -9.28 -4.16
C VAL A 41 6.54 -9.09 -3.12
N ALA A 42 7.81 -9.20 -3.53
CA ALA A 42 8.95 -9.00 -2.63
C ALA A 42 9.02 -7.56 -2.10
N ARG A 43 8.76 -6.53 -2.93
CA ARG A 43 8.75 -5.13 -2.53
C ARG A 43 7.60 -4.83 -1.58
N ILE A 44 6.39 -5.33 -1.88
CA ILE A 44 5.22 -5.19 -0.98
C ILE A 44 5.52 -5.85 0.36
N GLY A 45 5.99 -7.09 0.37
CA GLY A 45 6.33 -7.82 1.60
C GLY A 45 7.43 -7.14 2.43
N TRP A 46 8.43 -6.58 1.75
CA TRP A 46 9.47 -5.80 2.43
C TRP A 46 8.90 -4.54 3.08
N LEU A 47 8.06 -3.78 2.37
CA LEU A 47 7.42 -2.59 2.91
C LEU A 47 6.47 -2.90 4.08
N MET A 48 5.76 -4.03 4.03
CA MET A 48 4.95 -4.51 5.16
C MET A 48 5.80 -4.77 6.42
N ARG A 49 6.99 -5.35 6.25
CA ARG A 49 7.95 -5.55 7.37
C ARG A 49 8.45 -4.23 7.93
N VAL A 50 8.76 -3.25 7.06
CA VAL A 50 9.11 -1.88 7.46
C VAL A 50 7.99 -1.25 8.27
N ALA A 51 6.76 -1.29 7.77
CA ALA A 51 5.60 -0.75 8.46
C ALA A 51 5.45 -1.34 9.87
N ARG A 52 5.58 -2.67 10.00
CA ARG A 52 5.54 -3.36 11.32
C ARG A 52 6.67 -2.91 12.25
N ALA A 53 7.90 -2.85 11.76
CA ALA A 53 9.07 -2.41 12.56
C ALA A 53 8.95 -0.94 13.04
N LEU A 54 8.19 -0.13 12.32
CA LEU A 54 7.90 1.26 12.65
C LEU A 54 6.55 1.48 13.38
N GLY A 55 5.80 0.42 13.65
CA GLY A 55 4.49 0.50 14.32
C GLY A 55 3.39 1.15 13.46
N ILE A 56 3.54 1.12 12.13
CA ILE A 56 2.55 1.65 11.18
C ILE A 56 1.45 0.59 10.99
N PRO A 57 0.17 0.93 11.22
CA PRO A 57 -0.95 0.00 11.00
C PRO A 57 -1.02 -0.49 9.56
N ILE A 58 -1.47 -1.74 9.37
CA ILE A 58 -1.66 -2.34 8.04
C ILE A 58 -3.13 -2.71 7.87
N LEU A 59 -3.74 -2.23 6.78
CA LEU A 59 -5.03 -2.66 6.25
C LEU A 59 -4.77 -3.62 5.09
N ALA A 60 -5.53 -4.71 4.98
CA ALA A 60 -5.39 -5.67 3.88
C ALA A 60 -6.75 -6.03 3.28
N THR A 61 -6.79 -6.10 1.95
CA THR A 61 -7.98 -6.54 1.20
C THR A 61 -7.64 -7.66 0.23
N ALA A 62 -8.68 -8.42 -0.15
CA ALA A 62 -8.68 -9.34 -1.27
C ALA A 62 -10.02 -9.20 -1.99
N GLU A 63 -9.99 -8.92 -3.30
CA GLU A 63 -11.19 -8.71 -4.09
C GLU A 63 -11.86 -10.04 -4.42
N ASP A 64 -13.18 -10.16 -4.14
CA ASP A 64 -14.02 -11.30 -4.49
C ASP A 64 -13.30 -12.65 -4.27
N VAL A 65 -13.08 -12.96 -2.98
CA VAL A 65 -12.24 -14.10 -2.58
C VAL A 65 -12.73 -15.42 -3.15
N ASP A 66 -14.06 -15.58 -3.30
CA ASP A 66 -14.66 -16.80 -3.85
C ASP A 66 -14.27 -17.01 -5.32
N ARG A 67 -14.06 -15.94 -6.06
CA ARG A 67 -13.70 -15.97 -7.48
C ARG A 67 -12.21 -15.84 -7.74
N ASN A 68 -11.55 -14.91 -7.04
CA ASN A 68 -10.17 -14.49 -7.33
C ASN A 68 -9.15 -15.13 -6.36
N GLY A 69 -9.62 -15.87 -5.35
CA GLY A 69 -8.78 -16.47 -4.32
C GLY A 69 -8.36 -15.49 -3.21
N PRO A 70 -7.65 -15.99 -2.20
CA PRO A 70 -7.21 -15.18 -1.06
C PRO A 70 -6.03 -14.27 -1.40
N LEU A 71 -5.72 -13.35 -0.48
CA LEU A 71 -4.43 -12.63 -0.46
C LEU A 71 -3.28 -13.66 -0.47
N MET A 72 -2.22 -13.37 -1.25
CA MET A 72 -1.07 -14.27 -1.38
C MET A 72 -0.51 -14.69 -0.02
N PRO A 73 -0.21 -16.00 0.20
CA PRO A 73 0.28 -16.52 1.48
C PRO A 73 1.56 -15.83 1.96
N GLU A 74 2.45 -15.45 1.04
CA GLU A 74 3.69 -14.73 1.33
C GLU A 74 3.44 -13.37 2.02
N LEU A 75 2.31 -12.71 1.72
CA LEU A 75 1.94 -11.44 2.31
C LEU A 75 1.01 -11.61 3.52
N SER A 76 0.05 -12.53 3.45
CA SER A 76 -0.87 -12.77 4.57
C SER A 76 -0.14 -13.22 5.83
N SER A 77 0.94 -14.01 5.69
CA SER A 77 1.81 -14.43 6.81
C SER A 77 2.58 -13.27 7.47
N LEU A 78 2.69 -12.13 6.80
CA LEU A 78 3.35 -10.93 7.31
C LEU A 78 2.42 -10.00 8.07
N LEU A 79 1.12 -10.20 8.00
CA LEU A 79 0.16 -9.37 8.73
C LEU A 79 0.31 -9.57 10.25
N PRO A 80 0.11 -8.51 11.05
CA PRO A 80 0.00 -8.65 12.50
C PRO A 80 -1.10 -9.65 12.89
N THR A 81 -0.89 -10.38 13.98
CA THR A 81 -1.89 -11.32 14.50
C THR A 81 -3.23 -10.60 14.75
N GLY A 82 -4.31 -11.17 14.25
CA GLY A 82 -5.65 -10.59 14.37
C GLY A 82 -6.00 -9.53 13.32
N THR A 83 -5.13 -9.25 12.35
CA THR A 83 -5.48 -8.38 11.23
C THR A 83 -6.55 -9.05 10.35
N THR A 84 -7.65 -8.36 10.13
CA THR A 84 -8.69 -8.80 9.19
C THR A 84 -8.24 -8.55 7.75
N ILE A 85 -8.37 -9.58 6.88
CA ILE A 85 -8.29 -9.42 5.44
C ILE A 85 -9.72 -9.27 4.94
N PHE A 86 -10.06 -8.07 4.47
CA PHE A 86 -11.42 -7.76 4.02
C PHE A 86 -11.69 -8.35 2.64
N ASN A 87 -12.82 -9.07 2.50
CA ASN A 87 -13.33 -9.45 1.18
C ASN A 87 -13.94 -8.23 0.50
N LYS A 88 -13.23 -7.68 -0.49
CA LYS A 88 -13.58 -6.41 -1.11
C LYS A 88 -14.45 -6.65 -2.35
N MET A 89 -15.69 -6.13 -2.32
CA MET A 89 -16.66 -6.25 -3.42
C MET A 89 -16.87 -4.93 -4.17
N ILE A 90 -16.17 -3.87 -3.78
CA ILE A 90 -16.22 -2.54 -4.40
C ILE A 90 -14.78 -2.06 -4.63
N TYR A 91 -14.47 -1.48 -5.78
CA TYR A 91 -13.08 -1.17 -6.15
C TYR A 91 -12.38 -0.19 -5.19
N GLY A 92 -13.07 0.84 -4.69
CA GLY A 92 -12.50 1.82 -3.76
C GLY A 92 -12.70 1.44 -2.30
N LEU A 93 -11.67 1.68 -1.47
CA LEU A 93 -11.71 1.42 -0.02
C LEU A 93 -12.72 2.31 0.72
N ASP A 94 -13.06 3.47 0.16
CA ASP A 94 -13.98 4.46 0.74
C ASP A 94 -15.46 4.11 0.61
N ARG A 95 -15.82 3.10 -0.20
CA ARG A 95 -17.20 2.79 -0.58
C ARG A 95 -17.76 1.56 0.11
N GLN A 96 -16.95 0.62 0.54
CA GLN A 96 -17.40 -0.55 1.28
C GLN A 96 -17.37 -0.25 2.78
N LYS A 97 -18.52 -0.42 3.44
CA LYS A 97 -18.74 0.09 4.80
C LYS A 97 -17.75 -0.45 5.83
N ASP A 98 -17.53 -1.75 5.87
CA ASP A 98 -16.62 -2.41 6.82
C ASP A 98 -15.16 -1.98 6.62
N ILE A 99 -14.71 -1.80 5.37
CA ILE A 99 -13.38 -1.30 5.04
C ILE A 99 -13.25 0.17 5.44
N LYS A 100 -14.27 0.99 5.12
CA LYS A 100 -14.30 2.38 5.51
C LYS A 100 -14.26 2.54 7.03
N ASP A 101 -15.06 1.77 7.75
CA ASP A 101 -15.09 1.77 9.22
C ASP A 101 -13.70 1.42 9.80
N GLU A 102 -12.98 0.49 9.16
CA GLU A 102 -11.62 0.13 9.57
C GLU A 102 -10.61 1.26 9.30
N VAL A 103 -10.68 1.92 8.14
CA VAL A 103 -9.84 3.11 7.86
C VAL A 103 -10.08 4.20 8.91
N GLU A 104 -11.33 4.45 9.27
CA GLU A 104 -11.70 5.41 10.32
C GLU A 104 -11.19 4.96 11.69
N ARG A 105 -11.31 3.66 12.03
CA ARG A 105 -10.82 3.08 13.29
C ARG A 105 -9.30 3.16 13.43
N ILE A 106 -8.56 2.97 12.35
CA ILE A 106 -7.10 3.14 12.32
C ILE A 106 -6.74 4.59 12.68
N GLY A 107 -7.55 5.57 12.29
CA GLY A 107 -7.43 6.95 12.73
C GLY A 107 -6.19 7.67 12.22
N ARG A 108 -5.66 7.29 11.05
CA ARG A 108 -4.50 7.94 10.40
C ARG A 108 -4.95 8.80 9.23
N GLY A 109 -4.37 9.98 9.12
CA GLY A 109 -4.74 10.94 8.06
C GLY A 109 -4.15 10.62 6.68
N THR A 110 -3.16 9.73 6.61
CA THR A 110 -2.47 9.34 5.38
C THR A 110 -2.60 7.85 5.14
N VAL A 111 -3.04 7.46 3.94
CA VAL A 111 -3.12 6.07 3.51
C VAL A 111 -2.09 5.85 2.40
N VAL A 112 -1.12 4.98 2.66
CA VAL A 112 -0.09 4.56 1.70
C VAL A 112 -0.57 3.29 1.03
N LEU A 113 -0.70 3.30 -0.30
CA LEU A 113 -1.34 2.25 -1.07
C LEU A 113 -0.30 1.44 -1.87
N VAL A 114 -0.39 0.12 -1.77
CA VAL A 114 0.36 -0.86 -2.56
C VAL A 114 -0.57 -1.97 -3.03
N GLY A 115 -0.27 -2.61 -4.15
CA GLY A 115 -1.02 -3.76 -4.66
C GLY A 115 -1.55 -3.61 -6.08
N LEU A 116 -2.71 -4.17 -6.36
CA LEU A 116 -3.28 -4.38 -7.71
C LEU A 116 -4.75 -3.97 -7.79
N GLU A 117 -5.28 -3.56 -8.96
CA GLU A 117 -4.55 -3.06 -10.12
C GLU A 117 -4.41 -1.53 -10.02
N THR A 118 -3.31 -0.96 -10.53
CA THR A 118 -2.98 0.46 -10.37
C THR A 118 -4.07 1.39 -10.89
N ASP A 119 -4.63 1.09 -12.06
CA ASP A 119 -5.65 1.92 -12.72
C ASP A 119 -7.09 1.61 -12.27
N VAL A 120 -7.29 0.55 -11.47
CA VAL A 120 -8.59 0.15 -10.94
C VAL A 120 -8.63 0.33 -9.43
N CYS A 121 -8.32 -0.71 -8.66
CA CYS A 121 -8.52 -0.70 -7.20
C CYS A 121 -7.62 0.32 -6.49
N ILE A 122 -6.38 0.50 -6.93
CA ILE A 122 -5.48 1.52 -6.37
C ILE A 122 -6.00 2.92 -6.72
N ALA A 123 -6.33 3.19 -7.99
CA ALA A 123 -6.81 4.51 -8.41
C ALA A 123 -8.16 4.87 -7.76
N HIS A 124 -9.12 3.94 -7.72
CA HIS A 124 -10.42 4.17 -7.08
C HIS A 124 -10.25 4.44 -5.58
N SER A 125 -9.39 3.66 -4.90
CA SER A 125 -9.12 3.86 -3.47
C SER A 125 -8.45 5.20 -3.20
N ALA A 126 -7.40 5.54 -3.96
CA ALA A 126 -6.68 6.79 -3.77
C ALA A 126 -7.59 8.00 -3.98
N LEU A 127 -8.33 8.04 -5.09
CA LEU A 127 -9.23 9.16 -5.43
C LEU A 127 -10.41 9.25 -4.45
N GLY A 128 -10.98 8.12 -4.04
CA GLY A 128 -12.07 8.09 -3.07
C GLY A 128 -11.63 8.55 -1.68
N LEU A 129 -10.46 8.12 -1.22
CA LEU A 129 -9.87 8.56 0.04
C LEU A 129 -9.52 10.05 0.02
N GLU A 130 -8.96 10.58 -1.08
CA GLU A 130 -8.74 12.03 -1.25
C GLU A 130 -10.04 12.81 -1.15
N ALA A 131 -11.11 12.36 -1.80
CA ALA A 131 -12.43 12.97 -1.72
C ALA A 131 -13.02 12.91 -0.31
N ALA A 132 -12.71 11.85 0.45
CA ALA A 132 -13.08 11.71 1.87
C ALA A 132 -12.19 12.53 2.83
N GLY A 133 -11.16 13.21 2.29
CA GLY A 133 -10.28 14.11 3.04
C GLY A 133 -9.02 13.46 3.62
N TYR A 134 -8.72 12.20 3.30
CA TYR A 134 -7.43 11.59 3.60
C TYR A 134 -6.37 12.06 2.61
N ARG A 135 -5.10 11.94 3.00
CA ARG A 135 -3.97 12.02 2.05
C ARG A 135 -3.70 10.63 1.50
N SER A 136 -3.68 10.47 0.19
CA SER A 136 -3.32 9.22 -0.46
C SER A 136 -1.89 9.28 -1.01
N VAL A 137 -1.12 8.21 -0.78
CA VAL A 137 0.25 8.06 -1.28
C VAL A 137 0.34 6.72 -2.00
N VAL A 138 0.62 6.73 -3.29
CA VAL A 138 0.73 5.51 -4.10
C VAL A 138 2.21 5.18 -4.31
N ILE A 139 2.57 3.93 -4.05
CA ILE A 139 3.94 3.43 -4.21
C ILE A 139 4.06 2.78 -5.59
N ASP A 140 4.64 3.49 -6.55
CA ASP A 140 4.62 3.11 -7.96
C ASP A 140 5.30 1.76 -8.23
N ASP A 141 6.44 1.50 -7.60
CA ASP A 141 7.18 0.24 -7.75
C ASP A 141 6.69 -0.91 -6.84
N ALA A 142 5.62 -0.66 -6.06
CA ALA A 142 4.87 -1.66 -5.29
C ALA A 142 3.38 -1.71 -5.70
N CYS A 143 3.02 -1.11 -6.83
CA CYS A 143 1.74 -1.27 -7.51
C CYS A 143 2.00 -1.78 -8.93
N SER A 144 1.05 -2.47 -9.53
CA SER A 144 1.12 -2.86 -10.94
C SER A 144 -0.25 -3.06 -11.57
N SER A 145 -0.30 -3.04 -12.88
CA SER A 145 -1.38 -3.48 -13.76
C SER A 145 -0.76 -4.03 -15.04
N PRO A 146 -1.45 -4.88 -15.80
CA PRO A 146 -1.01 -5.24 -17.14
C PRO A 146 -0.76 -3.99 -18.00
N MET A 147 0.36 -3.95 -18.73
CA MET A 147 0.69 -2.82 -19.59
C MET A 147 -0.36 -2.62 -20.71
N PRO A 148 -0.73 -1.38 -21.07
CA PRO A 148 -0.16 -0.10 -20.61
C PRO A 148 -0.91 0.50 -19.40
N HIS A 149 -1.78 -0.24 -18.75
CA HIS A 149 -2.73 0.27 -17.76
C HIS A 149 -2.06 0.81 -16.50
N HIS A 150 -0.91 0.25 -16.09
CA HIS A 150 -0.13 0.76 -14.97
C HIS A 150 0.23 2.24 -15.17
N GLU A 151 0.80 2.60 -16.31
CA GLU A 151 1.17 3.99 -16.62
C GLU A 151 -0.05 4.91 -16.75
N HIS A 152 -1.18 4.39 -17.27
CA HIS A 152 -2.43 5.14 -17.33
C HIS A 152 -2.94 5.48 -15.90
N GLY A 153 -2.89 4.50 -15.00
CA GLY A 153 -3.25 4.68 -13.59
C GLY A 153 -2.37 5.72 -12.91
N LEU A 154 -1.04 5.59 -13.01
CA LEU A 154 -0.09 6.51 -12.40
C LEU A 154 -0.26 7.95 -12.93
N ARG A 155 -0.43 8.12 -14.24
CA ARG A 155 -0.69 9.44 -14.83
C ARG A 155 -1.98 10.05 -14.29
N ARG A 156 -3.08 9.27 -14.29
CA ARG A 156 -4.38 9.70 -13.75
C ARG A 156 -4.28 10.16 -12.30
N LEU A 157 -3.50 9.44 -11.48
CA LEU A 157 -3.27 9.77 -10.08
C LEU A 157 -2.45 11.05 -9.91
N ARG A 158 -1.35 11.21 -10.67
CA ARG A 158 -0.53 12.43 -10.66
C ARG A 158 -1.33 13.65 -11.09
N ASP A 159 -2.14 13.54 -12.15
CA ASP A 159 -3.00 14.61 -12.65
C ASP A 159 -4.07 15.03 -11.61
N ALA A 160 -4.47 14.12 -10.74
CA ALA A 160 -5.40 14.40 -9.63
C ALA A 160 -4.71 14.94 -8.37
N GLY A 161 -3.39 15.12 -8.37
CA GLY A 161 -2.62 15.62 -7.23
C GLY A 161 -2.35 14.58 -6.15
N VAL A 162 -2.57 13.29 -6.42
CA VAL A 162 -2.18 12.20 -5.52
C VAL A 162 -0.66 12.10 -5.47
N THR A 163 -0.10 11.96 -4.28
CA THR A 163 1.34 11.75 -4.12
C THR A 163 1.74 10.37 -4.66
N VAL A 164 2.67 10.33 -5.61
CA VAL A 164 3.25 9.09 -6.13
C VAL A 164 4.73 9.07 -5.80
N THR A 165 5.18 8.02 -5.10
CA THR A 165 6.59 7.81 -4.70
C THR A 165 6.95 6.33 -4.84
N SER A 166 8.16 5.94 -4.42
CA SER A 166 8.67 4.58 -4.49
C SER A 166 8.82 3.94 -3.10
N VAL A 167 9.02 2.62 -3.05
CA VAL A 167 9.38 1.90 -1.80
C VAL A 167 10.59 2.55 -1.13
N LYS A 168 11.59 2.94 -1.91
CA LYS A 168 12.77 3.65 -1.38
C LYS A 168 12.38 4.99 -0.80
N GLY A 169 11.61 5.80 -1.53
CA GLY A 169 11.17 7.12 -1.09
C GLY A 169 10.44 7.05 0.25
N ILE A 170 9.37 6.26 0.30
CA ILE A 170 8.55 6.14 1.51
C ILE A 170 9.33 5.55 2.70
N PHE A 171 10.25 4.61 2.47
CA PHE A 171 11.10 4.08 3.53
C PHE A 171 11.91 5.19 4.23
N TYR A 172 12.52 6.09 3.47
CA TYR A 172 13.28 7.20 4.05
C TYR A 172 12.39 8.29 4.65
N GLU A 173 11.22 8.54 4.07
CA GLU A 173 10.23 9.43 4.67
C GLU A 173 9.75 8.93 6.03
N TRP A 174 9.45 7.64 6.17
CA TRP A 174 9.05 7.02 7.43
C TRP A 174 10.19 6.89 8.45
N SER A 175 11.39 6.58 7.99
CA SER A 175 12.57 6.43 8.87
C SER A 175 13.04 7.77 9.42
N ARG A 176 13.00 8.82 8.61
CA ARG A 176 13.33 10.22 8.90
C ARG A 176 14.81 10.49 9.19
N ASP A 177 15.56 9.56 9.78
CA ASP A 177 16.95 9.72 10.18
C ASP A 177 17.78 8.44 9.95
N LEU A 178 19.12 8.60 10.00
CA LEU A 178 20.07 7.51 9.76
C LEU A 178 20.02 6.44 10.85
N ALA A 179 19.80 6.81 12.11
CA ALA A 179 19.76 5.86 13.21
C ALA A 179 18.55 4.93 13.07
N THR A 180 17.36 5.51 12.82
CA THR A 180 16.13 4.76 12.58
C THR A 180 16.25 3.87 11.36
N SER A 181 16.76 4.37 10.22
CA SER A 181 16.90 3.58 9.01
C SER A 181 17.87 2.40 9.17
N ARG A 182 18.98 2.59 9.90
CA ARG A 182 19.93 1.50 10.22
C ARG A 182 19.30 0.47 11.16
N ARG A 183 18.61 0.92 12.22
CA ARG A 183 17.91 0.05 13.15
C ARG A 183 16.87 -0.82 12.42
N VAL A 184 15.99 -0.21 11.62
CA VAL A 184 14.98 -0.95 10.87
C VAL A 184 15.61 -1.97 9.93
N LYS A 185 16.61 -1.61 9.14
CA LYS A 185 17.30 -2.56 8.24
C LYS A 185 17.90 -3.74 9.02
N SER A 186 18.49 -3.49 10.18
CA SER A 186 19.04 -4.55 11.05
C SER A 186 17.95 -5.46 11.62
N GLU A 187 16.84 -4.89 12.10
CA GLU A 187 15.71 -5.65 12.67
C GLU A 187 14.98 -6.52 11.64
N LEU A 188 14.86 -6.04 10.40
CA LEU A 188 14.20 -6.81 9.34
C LEU A 188 14.91 -8.13 9.04
N ASN A 189 16.24 -8.14 9.15
CA ASN A 189 17.09 -9.32 8.88
C ASN A 189 16.71 -10.11 7.61
N VAL A 190 16.30 -9.39 6.57
CA VAL A 190 15.98 -9.93 5.25
C VAL A 190 16.69 -9.10 4.18
N PRO A 191 17.05 -9.70 3.05
CA PRO A 191 17.68 -8.95 1.97
C PRO A 191 16.74 -7.86 1.45
N VAL A 192 17.35 -6.77 1.01
CA VAL A 192 16.63 -5.72 0.27
C VAL A 192 16.16 -6.32 -1.05
N PRO A 193 14.92 -6.12 -1.46
CA PRO A 193 14.41 -6.66 -2.73
C PRO A 193 15.26 -6.21 -3.93
N ALA A 194 15.37 -7.07 -4.92
CA ALA A 194 16.09 -6.77 -6.16
C ALA A 194 15.56 -5.48 -6.81
N GLY A 195 16.48 -4.63 -7.25
CA GLY A 195 16.15 -3.34 -7.85
C GLY A 195 15.95 -2.18 -6.86
N LEU A 196 15.95 -2.44 -5.54
CA LEU A 196 16.00 -1.38 -4.54
C LEU A 196 17.44 -1.12 -4.09
N THR A 197 17.88 0.12 -4.12
CA THR A 197 19.18 0.59 -3.61
C THR A 197 18.95 1.46 -2.37
N LEU A 198 19.15 0.88 -1.18
CA LEU A 198 18.92 1.55 0.11
C LEU A 198 20.21 1.90 0.84
#